data_f5dd4941d4bb2da5ea63ac80ef02bb52
#
_entry.id   f5dd4941d4bb2da5ea63ac80ef02bb52
#
_cell.length_a   1.000
_cell.length_b   1.000
_cell.length_c   1.000
_cell.angle_alpha   90.00
_cell.angle_beta   90.00
_cell.angle_gamma   90.00
#
_symmetry.space_group_name_H-M   'P 1'
#
loop_
_entity.id
_entity.type
_entity.pdbx_description
1 polymer ?
#
loop_
_entity_poly.entity_id
_entity_poly.type
_entity_poly.pdbx_seq_one_letter_code
_entity_poly.pdbx_strand_id
1 'polypeptide(L)'
;MSHQIALAFEDGITRFIECEEDQTLADAAYQARINIPFDCRDGACGTCKSFCESGDYDEGEYIEDALSEDEAAEGYILTCQTRPYSDMVVQIATTSVLAKTGASTLLGTITELERLSESTVKFAVQIEDRTSLNYLPGQYMNISPPNSEFHRSYSFSSGPSEDIVTFLVKLTRGGLMSEYLTDKAQVGDRLNLTGPMGSFFLREPVNPILLLAGGTGLAPIMSILEKLTEDELLDVPVRLIYGATFDHDLVELEKLDSFKTRLPDFDYITVVSDPESNNELKGYVTQHMTEEHLHDGAADVYLCGPPPMVEAVRTFLNEQPNPPQNFYYEKFSSAAGTAGDSSVTADLSTTDSSASVTITAPGVETGQVHRLDDAACAIFDARMALELGVITLVADLLDAEDYATFRELAEKANSFIDGEKLTDVAGYVEANNAYHEFLFRRSGNDAMLQAYRNLEVSRVMGRDLEDSGFMHADIADEHLQIIDALEAGDHERVRALLRAHNDHAIHTMDQNVAAKAPA
;
A
#
# COMPACT_ATOMS: atom_id res chain seq x y z
N MET A 1 8.59 -12.14 -30.30
CA MET A 1 9.30 -12.45 -29.04
C MET A 1 8.29 -12.33 -27.91
N SER A 2 8.53 -12.99 -26.78
CA SER A 2 7.65 -12.88 -25.62
C SER A 2 8.34 -12.02 -24.56
N HIS A 3 7.56 -11.18 -23.87
CA HIS A 3 8.03 -10.28 -22.82
C HIS A 3 7.30 -10.58 -21.52
N GLN A 4 7.96 -10.36 -20.39
CA GLN A 4 7.36 -10.54 -19.08
C GLN A 4 6.67 -9.26 -18.62
N ILE A 5 5.38 -9.33 -18.29
CA ILE A 5 4.59 -8.18 -17.84
C ILE A 5 4.22 -8.39 -16.37
N ALA A 6 4.67 -7.48 -15.51
CA ALA A 6 4.27 -7.41 -14.11
C ALA A 6 3.00 -6.57 -13.98
N LEU A 7 1.88 -7.21 -13.63
CA LEU A 7 0.61 -6.55 -13.34
C LEU A 7 0.56 -6.26 -11.83
N ALA A 8 0.74 -5.01 -11.44
CA ALA A 8 0.70 -4.55 -10.05
C ALA A 8 -0.71 -4.07 -9.70
N PHE A 9 -1.39 -4.74 -8.78
CA PHE A 9 -2.75 -4.45 -8.36
C PHE A 9 -2.80 -3.49 -7.17
N GLU A 10 -3.92 -2.78 -6.99
CA GLU A 10 -4.14 -1.80 -5.90
C GLU A 10 -3.97 -2.40 -4.50
N ASP A 11 -4.22 -3.69 -4.32
CA ASP A 11 -4.02 -4.42 -3.06
C ASP A 11 -2.57 -4.88 -2.82
N GLY A 12 -1.61 -4.37 -3.59
CA GLY A 12 -0.19 -4.66 -3.48
C GLY A 12 0.24 -6.04 -3.99
N ILE A 13 -0.67 -6.83 -4.56
CA ILE A 13 -0.35 -8.10 -5.22
C ILE A 13 0.21 -7.82 -6.60
N THR A 14 1.30 -8.52 -6.97
CA THR A 14 1.84 -8.48 -8.34
C THR A 14 1.70 -9.86 -8.99
N ARG A 15 1.26 -9.87 -10.24
CA ARG A 15 1.17 -11.09 -11.07
C ARG A 15 1.95 -10.90 -12.34
N PHE A 16 2.75 -11.90 -12.68
CA PHE A 16 3.54 -11.91 -13.91
C PHE A 16 2.83 -12.73 -14.97
N ILE A 17 2.80 -12.20 -16.18
CA ILE A 17 2.27 -12.88 -17.37
C ILE A 17 3.27 -12.76 -18.51
N GLU A 18 3.24 -13.72 -19.44
CA GLU A 18 3.93 -13.63 -20.73
C GLU A 18 3.02 -12.95 -21.75
N CYS A 19 3.56 -12.02 -22.53
CA CYS A 19 2.85 -11.32 -23.60
C CYS A 19 3.72 -11.29 -24.86
N GLU A 20 3.18 -11.76 -25.97
CA GLU A 20 3.87 -11.70 -27.28
C GLU A 20 3.81 -10.28 -27.84
N GLU A 21 4.82 -9.89 -28.66
CA GLU A 21 4.91 -8.54 -29.26
C GLU A 21 3.68 -8.14 -30.11
N ASP A 22 2.98 -9.12 -30.68
CA ASP A 22 1.77 -8.89 -31.48
C ASP A 22 0.47 -9.01 -30.67
N GLN A 23 0.57 -9.28 -29.36
CA GLN A 23 -0.54 -9.46 -28.45
C GLN A 23 -0.75 -8.22 -27.59
N THR A 24 -2.01 -7.88 -27.28
CA THR A 24 -2.30 -6.81 -26.33
C THR A 24 -2.18 -7.30 -24.88
N LEU A 25 -1.85 -6.39 -23.97
CA LEU A 25 -1.75 -6.72 -22.52
C LEU A 25 -3.06 -7.32 -21.98
N ALA A 26 -4.21 -6.79 -22.42
CA ALA A 26 -5.53 -7.30 -21.99
C ALA A 26 -5.77 -8.74 -22.47
N ASP A 27 -5.36 -9.07 -23.71
CA ASP A 27 -5.52 -10.43 -24.23
C ASP A 27 -4.56 -11.41 -23.56
N ALA A 28 -3.33 -11.00 -23.25
CA ALA A 28 -2.37 -11.78 -22.50
C ALA A 28 -2.88 -12.06 -21.06
N ALA A 29 -3.39 -11.04 -20.38
CA ALA A 29 -3.99 -11.18 -19.06
C ALA A 29 -5.19 -12.15 -19.08
N TYR A 30 -6.06 -12.01 -20.09
CA TYR A 30 -7.21 -12.90 -20.26
C TYR A 30 -6.79 -14.37 -20.49
N GLN A 31 -5.77 -14.62 -21.31
CA GLN A 31 -5.21 -15.95 -21.50
C GLN A 31 -4.61 -16.54 -20.22
N ALA A 32 -3.98 -15.70 -19.41
CA ALA A 32 -3.47 -16.05 -18.09
C ALA A 32 -4.60 -16.20 -17.03
N ARG A 33 -5.88 -16.03 -17.42
CA ARG A 33 -7.07 -16.09 -16.56
C ARG A 33 -7.09 -15.00 -15.49
N ILE A 34 -6.49 -13.86 -15.77
CA ILE A 34 -6.50 -12.65 -14.96
C ILE A 34 -7.49 -11.67 -15.59
N ASN A 35 -8.53 -11.31 -14.83
CA ASN A 35 -9.58 -10.41 -15.32
C ASN A 35 -9.23 -8.96 -15.00
N ILE A 36 -8.32 -8.35 -15.77
CA ILE A 36 -8.09 -6.90 -15.67
C ILE A 36 -9.29 -6.16 -16.28
N PRO A 37 -9.58 -4.92 -15.85
CA PRO A 37 -10.70 -4.15 -16.39
C PRO A 37 -10.53 -3.89 -17.90
N PHE A 38 -11.52 -4.24 -18.71
CA PHE A 38 -11.67 -3.79 -20.10
C PHE A 38 -13.11 -4.01 -20.58
N ASP A 39 -13.53 -3.30 -21.64
CA ASP A 39 -14.87 -3.39 -22.20
C ASP A 39 -14.85 -3.40 -23.72
N CYS A 40 -14.60 -2.27 -24.39
CA CYS A 40 -14.78 -2.12 -25.85
C CYS A 40 -13.75 -2.88 -26.71
N ARG A 41 -12.51 -3.01 -26.28
CA ARG A 41 -11.35 -3.59 -27.00
C ARG A 41 -10.88 -2.82 -28.25
N ASP A 42 -11.39 -1.62 -28.47
CA ASP A 42 -11.10 -0.79 -29.65
C ASP A 42 -10.56 0.61 -29.31
N GLY A 43 -10.10 0.80 -28.06
CA GLY A 43 -9.48 2.07 -27.63
C GLY A 43 -10.46 3.23 -27.43
N ALA A 44 -11.77 2.95 -27.25
CA ALA A 44 -12.78 4.01 -27.26
C ALA A 44 -13.42 4.31 -25.89
N CYS A 45 -13.34 3.42 -24.87
CA CYS A 45 -14.11 3.58 -23.65
C CYS A 45 -13.28 3.99 -22.40
N GLY A 46 -11.96 3.87 -22.43
CA GLY A 46 -11.10 4.19 -21.29
C GLY A 46 -11.16 3.22 -20.10
N THR A 47 -12.04 2.19 -20.10
CA THR A 47 -12.21 1.25 -18.97
C THR A 47 -10.92 0.50 -18.61
N CYS A 48 -10.04 0.25 -19.57
CA CYS A 48 -8.78 -0.47 -19.42
C CYS A 48 -7.59 0.47 -19.18
N LYS A 49 -7.84 1.75 -18.87
CA LYS A 49 -6.76 2.70 -18.57
C LYS A 49 -5.95 2.22 -17.37
N SER A 50 -4.64 2.16 -17.55
CA SER A 50 -3.68 1.67 -16.57
C SER A 50 -2.43 2.53 -16.65
N PHE A 51 -1.56 2.48 -15.66
CA PHE A 51 -0.33 3.27 -15.64
C PHE A 51 0.87 2.36 -15.90
N CYS A 52 1.71 2.70 -16.89
CA CYS A 52 2.96 2.00 -17.17
C CYS A 52 4.08 2.59 -16.30
N GLU A 53 4.58 1.83 -15.34
CA GLU A 53 5.71 2.23 -14.49
C GLU A 53 7.04 2.13 -15.21
N SER A 54 7.17 1.16 -16.12
CA SER A 54 8.39 0.93 -16.91
C SER A 54 8.15 0.01 -18.10
N GLY A 55 9.04 0.11 -19.09
CA GLY A 55 9.09 -0.71 -20.29
C GLY A 55 8.66 0.02 -21.56
N ASP A 56 9.13 -0.50 -22.70
CA ASP A 56 8.83 0.02 -24.03
C ASP A 56 7.61 -0.68 -24.63
N TYR A 57 6.74 0.07 -25.32
CA TYR A 57 5.50 -0.46 -25.88
C TYR A 57 5.01 0.32 -27.09
N ASP A 58 4.14 -0.32 -27.86
CA ASP A 58 3.28 0.33 -28.85
C ASP A 58 1.95 0.69 -28.20
N GLU A 59 1.57 1.96 -28.24
CA GLU A 59 0.32 2.46 -27.64
C GLU A 59 -0.93 1.94 -28.37
N GLY A 60 -0.81 1.57 -29.64
CA GLY A 60 -1.91 1.18 -30.51
C GLY A 60 -2.78 2.35 -30.95
N GLU A 61 -4.02 2.06 -31.35
CA GLU A 61 -4.99 3.07 -31.84
C GLU A 61 -6.06 3.34 -30.78
N TYR A 62 -6.31 4.62 -30.46
CA TYR A 62 -7.33 5.03 -29.49
C TYR A 62 -7.88 6.42 -29.80
N ILE A 63 -9.00 6.78 -29.17
CA ILE A 63 -9.58 8.13 -29.27
C ILE A 63 -9.18 8.96 -28.05
N GLU A 64 -9.11 10.28 -28.23
CA GLU A 64 -8.70 11.25 -27.22
C GLU A 64 -9.59 11.22 -25.96
N ASP A 65 -10.89 10.92 -26.10
CA ASP A 65 -11.81 10.78 -24.97
C ASP A 65 -11.50 9.55 -24.08
N ALA A 66 -10.83 8.52 -24.61
CA ALA A 66 -10.43 7.33 -23.87
C ALA A 66 -9.06 7.50 -23.18
N LEU A 67 -8.11 8.18 -23.85
CA LEU A 67 -6.78 8.50 -23.35
C LEU A 67 -6.33 9.79 -24.02
N SER A 68 -6.15 10.86 -23.24
CA SER A 68 -5.68 12.14 -23.76
C SER A 68 -4.17 12.10 -24.05
N GLU A 69 -3.70 13.02 -24.92
CA GLU A 69 -2.26 13.15 -25.21
C GLU A 69 -1.45 13.47 -23.95
N ASP A 70 -2.02 14.25 -23.01
CA ASP A 70 -1.38 14.56 -21.72
C ASP A 70 -1.24 13.32 -20.85
N GLU A 71 -2.30 12.51 -20.70
CA GLU A 71 -2.26 11.26 -19.94
C GLU A 71 -1.29 10.24 -20.56
N ALA A 72 -1.25 10.12 -21.88
CA ALA A 72 -0.29 9.25 -22.56
C ALA A 72 1.15 9.71 -22.31
N ALA A 73 1.41 11.02 -22.34
CA ALA A 73 2.71 11.59 -22.02
C ALA A 73 3.11 11.38 -20.53
N GLU A 74 2.14 11.23 -19.64
CA GLU A 74 2.35 10.90 -18.22
C GLU A 74 2.59 9.40 -17.98
N GLY A 75 2.43 8.53 -19.01
CA GLY A 75 2.65 7.09 -18.90
C GLY A 75 1.36 6.26 -18.74
N TYR A 76 0.18 6.87 -18.90
CA TYR A 76 -1.06 6.08 -18.96
C TYR A 76 -1.18 5.36 -20.30
N ILE A 77 -1.73 4.16 -20.25
CA ILE A 77 -1.92 3.28 -21.40
C ILE A 77 -3.32 2.69 -21.42
N LEU A 78 -3.77 2.23 -22.57
CA LEU A 78 -4.96 1.39 -22.69
C LEU A 78 -4.55 -0.07 -22.91
N THR A 79 -4.67 -0.92 -21.89
CA THR A 79 -4.19 -2.32 -21.97
C THR A 79 -4.79 -3.13 -23.11
N CYS A 80 -5.96 -2.74 -23.63
CA CYS A 80 -6.59 -3.40 -24.77
C CYS A 80 -5.97 -3.00 -26.13
N GLN A 81 -5.12 -1.99 -26.18
CA GLN A 81 -4.41 -1.53 -27.38
C GLN A 81 -2.90 -1.73 -27.29
N THR A 82 -2.35 -1.60 -26.08
CA THR A 82 -0.91 -1.62 -25.82
C THR A 82 -0.29 -2.99 -26.07
N ARG A 83 0.83 -3.00 -26.81
CA ARG A 83 1.67 -4.18 -27.12
C ARG A 83 3.09 -3.96 -26.61
N PRO A 84 3.71 -4.94 -25.95
CA PRO A 84 5.03 -4.77 -25.36
C PRO A 84 6.15 -4.88 -26.41
N TYR A 85 7.18 -4.06 -26.27
CA TYR A 85 8.48 -4.20 -26.96
C TYR A 85 9.60 -4.61 -25.98
N SER A 86 9.34 -4.53 -24.68
CA SER A 86 10.23 -5.01 -23.61
C SER A 86 9.40 -5.61 -22.48
N ASP A 87 10.07 -6.10 -21.42
CA ASP A 87 9.42 -6.38 -20.14
C ASP A 87 8.80 -5.09 -19.59
N MET A 88 7.62 -5.19 -18.96
CA MET A 88 6.88 -4.03 -18.47
C MET A 88 6.40 -4.22 -17.03
N VAL A 89 6.26 -3.10 -16.33
CA VAL A 89 5.53 -3.04 -15.06
C VAL A 89 4.32 -2.12 -15.23
N VAL A 90 3.12 -2.66 -15.00
CA VAL A 90 1.86 -1.95 -15.26
C VAL A 90 1.00 -1.98 -14.00
N GLN A 91 0.61 -0.80 -13.51
CA GLN A 91 -0.37 -0.66 -12.42
C GLN A 91 -1.78 -0.87 -12.99
N ILE A 92 -2.50 -1.80 -12.39
CA ILE A 92 -3.86 -2.14 -12.79
C ILE A 92 -4.84 -1.55 -11.77
N ALA A 93 -5.74 -0.68 -12.23
CA ALA A 93 -6.74 0.02 -11.41
C ALA A 93 -7.86 -0.93 -10.93
N THR A 94 -7.47 -2.00 -10.21
CA THR A 94 -8.36 -2.94 -9.53
C THR A 94 -7.57 -3.78 -8.54
N THR A 95 -8.28 -4.53 -7.67
CA THR A 95 -7.65 -5.48 -6.75
C THR A 95 -7.45 -6.85 -7.39
N SER A 96 -6.44 -7.61 -6.91
CA SER A 96 -6.17 -8.97 -7.38
C SER A 96 -7.36 -9.92 -7.18
N VAL A 97 -8.16 -9.70 -6.14
CA VAL A 97 -9.38 -10.48 -5.85
C VAL A 97 -10.43 -10.25 -6.93
N LEU A 98 -10.68 -9.01 -7.34
CA LEU A 98 -11.62 -8.68 -8.42
C LEU A 98 -11.12 -9.21 -9.77
N ALA A 99 -9.80 -9.17 -9.98
CA ALA A 99 -9.16 -9.77 -11.16
C ALA A 99 -9.12 -11.31 -11.11
N LYS A 100 -9.70 -11.96 -10.08
CA LYS A 100 -9.72 -13.40 -9.84
C LYS A 100 -8.33 -14.03 -9.77
N THR A 101 -7.36 -13.28 -9.27
CA THR A 101 -6.00 -13.73 -9.06
C THR A 101 -5.56 -13.33 -7.65
N GLY A 102 -5.44 -14.26 -6.74
CA GLY A 102 -4.93 -14.01 -5.39
C GLY A 102 -3.41 -14.19 -5.32
N ALA A 103 -2.83 -13.87 -4.16
CA ALA A 103 -1.45 -14.21 -3.88
C ALA A 103 -1.23 -15.73 -4.00
N SER A 104 -0.13 -16.13 -4.63
CA SER A 104 0.27 -17.54 -4.70
C SER A 104 0.93 -17.96 -3.40
N THR A 105 0.63 -19.17 -2.93
CA THR A 105 1.37 -19.79 -1.82
C THR A 105 2.33 -20.82 -2.40
N LEU A 106 3.61 -20.62 -2.14
CA LEU A 106 4.70 -21.48 -2.58
C LEU A 106 5.27 -22.24 -1.38
N LEU A 107 5.80 -23.42 -1.65
CA LEU A 107 6.56 -24.18 -0.68
C LEU A 107 8.05 -23.92 -0.87
N GLY A 108 8.74 -23.66 0.22
CA GLY A 108 10.18 -23.49 0.22
C GLY A 108 10.86 -24.28 1.34
N THR A 109 12.11 -24.62 1.14
CA THR A 109 12.94 -25.34 2.12
C THR A 109 14.08 -24.45 2.58
N ILE A 110 14.30 -24.32 3.87
CA ILE A 110 15.45 -23.60 4.43
C ILE A 110 16.73 -24.33 4.02
N THR A 111 17.62 -23.62 3.32
CA THR A 111 18.94 -24.13 2.90
C THR A 111 20.08 -23.59 3.74
N GLU A 112 19.92 -22.38 4.27
CA GLU A 112 20.88 -21.74 5.17
C GLU A 112 20.15 -21.00 6.28
N LEU A 113 20.79 -20.97 7.45
CA LEU A 113 20.35 -20.20 8.62
C LEU A 113 21.59 -19.62 9.29
N GLU A 114 21.73 -18.31 9.26
CA GLU A 114 22.89 -17.60 9.77
C GLU A 114 22.46 -16.52 10.76
N ARG A 115 23.10 -16.51 11.93
CA ARG A 115 22.92 -15.43 12.90
C ARG A 115 23.95 -14.34 12.65
N LEU A 116 23.49 -13.23 12.04
CA LEU A 116 24.36 -12.11 11.68
C LEU A 116 24.71 -11.22 12.88
N SER A 117 23.78 -11.12 13.85
CA SER A 117 23.97 -10.37 15.10
C SER A 117 23.10 -10.93 16.23
N GLU A 118 23.15 -10.31 17.42
CA GLU A 118 22.24 -10.67 18.52
C GLU A 118 20.78 -10.43 18.15
N SER A 119 20.51 -9.47 17.28
CA SER A 119 19.16 -9.04 16.90
C SER A 119 18.73 -9.45 15.49
N THR A 120 19.62 -10.03 14.65
CA THR A 120 19.33 -10.28 13.23
C THR A 120 19.75 -11.67 12.80
N VAL A 121 18.82 -12.35 12.13
CA VAL A 121 19.03 -13.64 11.46
C VAL A 121 18.80 -13.46 9.96
N LYS A 122 19.69 -14.06 9.17
CA LYS A 122 19.50 -14.29 7.74
C LYS A 122 19.14 -15.75 7.52
N PHE A 123 18.17 -16.00 6.67
CA PHE A 123 17.90 -17.35 6.21
C PHE A 123 17.67 -17.38 4.70
N ALA A 124 18.09 -18.49 4.10
CA ALA A 124 17.97 -18.75 2.68
C ALA A 124 16.94 -19.86 2.44
N VAL A 125 16.14 -19.71 1.39
CA VAL A 125 15.06 -20.64 1.05
C VAL A 125 15.16 -21.05 -0.41
N GLN A 126 15.21 -22.36 -0.64
CA GLN A 126 15.02 -22.94 -1.96
C GLN A 126 13.52 -23.14 -2.21
N ILE A 127 12.96 -22.41 -3.15
CA ILE A 127 11.56 -22.58 -3.59
C ILE A 127 11.44 -23.86 -4.42
N GLU A 128 10.42 -24.69 -4.17
CA GLU A 128 10.24 -25.99 -4.88
C GLU A 128 10.05 -25.79 -6.40
N ASP A 129 9.26 -24.81 -6.78
CA ASP A 129 9.13 -24.37 -8.17
C ASP A 129 9.57 -22.90 -8.29
N ARG A 130 10.89 -22.72 -8.47
CA ARG A 130 11.49 -21.37 -8.56
C ARG A 130 10.93 -20.57 -9.74
N THR A 131 10.54 -21.25 -10.82
CA THR A 131 10.01 -20.60 -12.02
C THR A 131 8.62 -19.97 -11.81
N SER A 132 7.90 -20.43 -10.79
CA SER A 132 6.61 -19.86 -10.39
C SER A 132 6.76 -18.62 -9.49
N LEU A 133 7.98 -18.29 -9.04
CA LEU A 133 8.25 -17.11 -8.23
C LEU A 133 8.96 -16.05 -9.05
N ASN A 134 8.21 -15.03 -9.47
CA ASN A 134 8.75 -13.77 -9.95
C ASN A 134 8.40 -12.67 -8.94
N TYR A 135 9.27 -11.70 -8.75
CA TYR A 135 9.02 -10.56 -7.87
C TYR A 135 9.82 -9.33 -8.33
N LEU A 136 9.31 -8.16 -8.00
CA LEU A 136 10.01 -6.89 -8.21
C LEU A 136 10.96 -6.64 -7.03
N PRO A 137 12.20 -6.16 -7.29
CA PRO A 137 13.19 -5.89 -6.23
C PRO A 137 12.67 -4.86 -5.23
N GLY A 138 12.57 -5.23 -3.96
CA GLY A 138 11.96 -4.43 -2.90
C GLY A 138 10.69 -5.05 -2.30
N GLN A 139 9.99 -5.93 -3.03
CA GLN A 139 8.79 -6.62 -2.55
C GLN A 139 9.08 -7.62 -1.42
N TYR A 140 8.01 -8.14 -0.81
CA TYR A 140 8.06 -9.08 0.30
C TYR A 140 7.16 -10.32 0.10
N MET A 141 7.37 -11.31 0.96
CA MET A 141 6.50 -12.50 1.11
C MET A 141 5.95 -12.57 2.54
N ASN A 142 4.75 -13.08 2.68
CA ASN A 142 4.24 -13.56 3.97
C ASN A 142 4.74 -14.98 4.21
N ILE A 143 5.52 -15.17 5.27
CA ILE A 143 6.17 -16.45 5.58
C ILE A 143 5.59 -17.01 6.87
N SER A 144 5.14 -18.28 6.81
CA SER A 144 4.64 -19.02 7.96
C SER A 144 5.67 -20.04 8.46
N PRO A 145 5.95 -20.09 9.77
CA PRO A 145 6.70 -21.20 10.36
C PRO A 145 6.00 -22.55 10.09
N PRO A 146 6.72 -23.69 10.12
CA PRO A 146 6.11 -25.00 9.95
C PRO A 146 4.95 -25.23 10.94
N ASN A 147 3.84 -25.78 10.43
CA ASN A 147 2.63 -26.08 11.22
C ASN A 147 2.01 -24.87 11.93
N SER A 148 2.17 -23.66 11.39
CA SER A 148 1.60 -22.44 11.91
C SER A 148 0.66 -21.81 10.87
N GLU A 149 -0.50 -21.33 11.33
CA GLU A 149 -1.40 -20.49 10.53
C GLU A 149 -0.96 -19.01 10.55
N PHE A 150 -0.09 -18.64 11.48
CA PHE A 150 0.45 -17.29 11.56
C PHE A 150 1.54 -17.08 10.52
N HIS A 151 1.54 -15.91 9.92
CA HIS A 151 2.57 -15.46 9.00
C HIS A 151 3.11 -14.09 9.41
N ARG A 152 4.28 -13.74 8.86
CA ARG A 152 4.87 -12.40 8.96
C ARG A 152 5.47 -12.03 7.62
N SER A 153 5.45 -10.73 7.34
CA SER A 153 5.98 -10.16 6.10
C SER A 153 7.49 -9.98 6.20
N TYR A 154 8.22 -10.47 5.21
CA TYR A 154 9.67 -10.31 5.08
C TYR A 154 10.02 -9.98 3.65
N SER A 155 10.74 -8.85 3.46
CA SER A 155 11.20 -8.43 2.15
C SER A 155 12.36 -9.31 1.69
N PHE A 156 12.41 -9.58 0.39
CA PHE A 156 13.54 -10.26 -0.20
C PHE A 156 14.83 -9.47 0.01
N SER A 157 15.91 -10.15 0.30
CA SER A 157 17.27 -9.59 0.34
C SER A 157 18.18 -10.14 -0.76
N SER A 158 17.66 -11.04 -1.59
CA SER A 158 18.27 -11.55 -2.82
C SER A 158 17.74 -10.80 -4.04
N GLY A 159 18.45 -10.89 -5.15
CA GLY A 159 17.99 -10.43 -6.46
C GLY A 159 16.90 -11.34 -7.05
N PRO A 160 16.04 -10.82 -7.94
CA PRO A 160 14.96 -11.62 -8.54
C PRO A 160 15.45 -12.75 -9.45
N SER A 161 16.66 -12.67 -9.97
CA SER A 161 17.27 -13.68 -10.84
C SER A 161 17.99 -14.81 -10.05
N GLU A 162 18.14 -14.67 -8.73
CA GLU A 162 18.81 -15.67 -7.91
C GLU A 162 17.92 -16.91 -7.69
N ASP A 163 18.51 -18.11 -7.75
CA ASP A 163 17.80 -19.39 -7.56
C ASP A 163 17.32 -19.57 -6.11
N ILE A 164 18.11 -19.08 -5.16
CA ILE A 164 17.82 -19.16 -3.73
C ILE A 164 17.44 -17.77 -3.23
N VAL A 165 16.26 -17.67 -2.61
CA VAL A 165 15.80 -16.42 -2.05
C VAL A 165 16.23 -16.26 -0.60
N THR A 166 16.61 -15.06 -0.21
CA THR A 166 17.10 -14.76 1.14
C THR A 166 16.27 -13.68 1.81
N PHE A 167 16.23 -13.74 3.15
CA PHE A 167 15.49 -12.82 4.00
C PHE A 167 16.33 -12.41 5.22
N LEU A 168 16.21 -11.14 5.63
CA LEU A 168 16.79 -10.62 6.87
C LEU A 168 15.66 -10.42 7.88
N VAL A 169 15.78 -11.02 9.05
CA VAL A 169 14.75 -10.96 10.10
C VAL A 169 15.30 -10.35 11.36
N LYS A 170 14.66 -9.27 11.82
CA LYS A 170 14.93 -8.72 13.14
C LYS A 170 14.25 -9.60 14.19
N LEU A 171 15.04 -10.10 15.14
CA LEU A 171 14.54 -10.87 16.27
C LEU A 171 13.88 -9.94 17.29
N THR A 172 12.61 -10.15 17.55
CA THR A 172 11.82 -9.41 18.54
C THR A 172 11.38 -10.33 19.65
N ARG A 173 11.48 -9.86 20.89
CA ARG A 173 11.09 -10.66 22.07
C ARG A 173 9.60 -11.00 22.01
N GLY A 174 9.25 -12.28 22.14
CA GLY A 174 7.87 -12.78 22.05
C GLY A 174 7.30 -12.85 20.64
N GLY A 175 8.11 -12.60 19.60
CA GLY A 175 7.68 -12.75 18.21
C GLY A 175 7.73 -14.21 17.77
N LEU A 176 6.64 -14.75 17.24
CA LEU A 176 6.53 -16.16 16.83
C LEU A 176 7.62 -16.60 15.84
N MET A 177 7.88 -15.80 14.82
CA MET A 177 8.96 -16.08 13.86
C MET A 177 10.33 -15.96 14.54
N SER A 178 10.51 -15.01 15.45
CA SER A 178 11.76 -14.84 16.20
C SER A 178 12.05 -16.04 17.09
N GLU A 179 11.04 -16.54 17.81
CA GLU A 179 11.15 -17.77 18.62
C GLU A 179 11.42 -19.00 17.75
N TYR A 180 10.75 -19.11 16.61
CA TYR A 180 11.01 -20.18 15.66
C TYR A 180 12.46 -20.15 15.15
N LEU A 181 12.91 -19.01 14.62
CA LEU A 181 14.26 -18.86 14.06
C LEU A 181 15.38 -19.02 15.11
N THR A 182 15.10 -18.67 16.39
CA THR A 182 16.09 -18.76 17.48
C THR A 182 16.20 -20.17 18.04
N ASP A 183 15.06 -20.85 18.26
CA ASP A 183 15.02 -22.05 19.11
C ASP A 183 14.71 -23.35 18.34
N LYS A 184 14.10 -23.25 17.15
CA LYS A 184 13.49 -24.42 16.49
C LYS A 184 13.93 -24.62 15.05
N ALA A 185 14.20 -23.53 14.32
CA ALA A 185 14.47 -23.60 12.90
C ALA A 185 15.72 -24.41 12.58
N GLN A 186 15.64 -25.23 11.56
CA GLN A 186 16.71 -26.06 11.06
C GLN A 186 16.78 -26.01 9.52
N VAL A 187 17.97 -26.18 8.97
CA VAL A 187 18.14 -26.46 7.55
C VAL A 187 17.35 -27.73 7.19
N GLY A 188 16.53 -27.62 6.14
CA GLY A 188 15.59 -28.65 5.73
C GLY A 188 14.14 -28.43 6.17
N ASP A 189 13.87 -27.45 7.03
CA ASP A 189 12.49 -27.07 7.39
C ASP A 189 11.73 -26.52 6.19
N ARG A 190 10.46 -26.90 6.09
CA ARG A 190 9.56 -26.44 5.02
C ARG A 190 8.70 -25.27 5.49
N LEU A 191 8.69 -24.23 4.70
CA LEU A 191 7.93 -22.99 4.93
C LEU A 191 6.86 -22.80 3.86
N ASN A 192 5.74 -22.19 4.24
CA ASN A 192 4.79 -21.64 3.29
C ASN A 192 5.11 -20.14 3.08
N LEU A 193 5.23 -19.75 1.82
CA LEU A 193 5.51 -18.38 1.41
C LEU A 193 4.37 -17.91 0.51
N THR A 194 3.67 -16.86 0.91
CA THR A 194 2.54 -16.30 0.16
C THR A 194 2.91 -14.91 -0.36
N GLY A 195 2.79 -14.70 -1.65
CA GLY A 195 3.15 -13.46 -2.35
C GLY A 195 3.53 -13.70 -3.82
N PRO A 196 4.34 -12.80 -4.45
CA PRO A 196 4.92 -11.58 -3.85
C PRO A 196 3.88 -10.48 -3.58
N MET A 197 4.23 -9.56 -2.68
CA MET A 197 3.39 -8.45 -2.25
C MET A 197 4.22 -7.16 -2.07
N GLY A 198 3.53 -6.02 -2.02
CA GLY A 198 4.12 -4.71 -1.75
C GLY A 198 4.25 -3.84 -3.00
N SER A 199 4.03 -2.54 -2.80
CA SER A 199 4.19 -1.50 -3.82
C SER A 199 5.56 -0.81 -3.76
N PHE A 200 6.39 -1.17 -2.78
CA PHE A 200 7.77 -0.72 -2.67
C PHE A 200 8.66 -1.60 -3.55
N PHE A 201 9.10 -1.08 -4.69
CA PHE A 201 10.00 -1.77 -5.61
C PHE A 201 10.80 -0.78 -6.46
N LEU A 202 11.92 -1.24 -7.03
CA LEU A 202 12.75 -0.45 -7.92
C LEU A 202 11.98 -0.10 -9.21
N ARG A 203 11.92 1.20 -9.53
CA ARG A 203 11.47 1.72 -10.82
C ARG A 203 12.63 1.74 -11.80
N GLU A 204 12.37 2.09 -13.05
CA GLU A 204 13.41 2.24 -14.06
C GLU A 204 14.48 3.24 -13.60
N PRO A 205 15.77 2.86 -13.57
CA PRO A 205 16.84 3.67 -12.96
C PRO A 205 17.35 4.76 -13.92
N VAL A 206 16.52 5.75 -14.19
CA VAL A 206 16.86 6.88 -15.09
C VAL A 206 17.40 8.10 -14.35
N ASN A 207 17.15 8.19 -13.04
CA ASN A 207 17.59 9.27 -12.16
C ASN A 207 18.66 8.80 -11.18
N PRO A 208 19.47 9.73 -10.58
CA PRO A 208 20.28 9.40 -9.41
C PRO A 208 19.46 8.72 -8.32
N ILE A 209 20.00 7.70 -7.67
CA ILE A 209 19.27 6.89 -6.68
C ILE A 209 19.85 7.13 -5.28
N LEU A 210 18.98 7.54 -4.34
CA LEU A 210 19.28 7.58 -2.92
C LEU A 210 18.52 6.47 -2.19
N LEU A 211 19.27 5.52 -1.63
CA LEU A 211 18.77 4.41 -0.83
C LEU A 211 18.94 4.73 0.65
N LEU A 212 17.88 4.51 1.45
CA LEU A 212 17.88 4.72 2.89
C LEU A 212 17.40 3.44 3.58
N ALA A 213 18.24 2.86 4.43
CA ALA A 213 17.93 1.64 5.15
C ALA A 213 17.99 1.84 6.67
N GLY A 214 17.00 1.32 7.41
CA GLY A 214 17.00 1.29 8.88
C GLY A 214 16.96 -0.15 9.41
N GLY A 215 18.05 -0.62 10.05
CA GLY A 215 18.15 -1.98 10.56
C GLY A 215 17.90 -3.03 9.46
N THR A 216 16.94 -3.95 9.68
CA THR A 216 16.57 -4.96 8.67
C THR A 216 15.81 -4.41 7.46
N GLY A 217 15.46 -3.12 7.45
CA GLY A 217 15.06 -2.41 6.22
C GLY A 217 16.14 -2.43 5.15
N LEU A 218 17.35 -2.90 5.48
CA LEU A 218 18.37 -3.23 4.50
C LEU A 218 17.95 -4.35 3.53
N ALA A 219 17.06 -5.28 3.93
CA ALA A 219 16.68 -6.40 3.07
C ALA A 219 16.17 -5.99 1.68
N PRO A 220 15.10 -5.18 1.54
CA PRO A 220 14.62 -4.77 0.22
C PRO A 220 15.66 -3.92 -0.53
N ILE A 221 16.48 -3.14 0.16
CA ILE A 221 17.57 -2.36 -0.43
C ILE A 221 18.63 -3.29 -1.04
N MET A 222 18.96 -4.40 -0.37
CA MET A 222 19.88 -5.42 -0.94
C MET A 222 19.31 -6.03 -2.22
N SER A 223 18.02 -6.33 -2.25
CA SER A 223 17.35 -6.85 -3.45
C SER A 223 17.40 -5.84 -4.62
N ILE A 224 17.19 -4.55 -4.31
CA ILE A 224 17.35 -3.46 -5.30
C ILE A 224 18.79 -3.38 -5.81
N LEU A 225 19.78 -3.40 -4.93
CA LEU A 225 21.20 -3.36 -5.31
C LEU A 225 21.59 -4.57 -6.18
N GLU A 226 21.13 -5.78 -5.84
CA GLU A 226 21.38 -6.96 -6.69
C GLU A 226 20.79 -6.77 -8.09
N LYS A 227 19.55 -6.25 -8.19
CA LYS A 227 18.94 -6.00 -9.50
C LYS A 227 19.72 -4.96 -10.30
N LEU A 228 20.15 -3.87 -9.68
CA LEU A 228 20.95 -2.84 -10.35
C LEU A 228 22.30 -3.38 -10.91
N THR A 229 22.87 -4.43 -10.30
CA THR A 229 24.09 -5.05 -10.84
C THR A 229 23.85 -5.88 -12.13
N GLU A 230 22.61 -6.17 -12.46
CA GLU A 230 22.25 -6.89 -13.70
C GLU A 230 22.15 -5.94 -14.89
N ASP A 231 22.07 -4.62 -14.63
CA ASP A 231 22.00 -3.60 -15.69
C ASP A 231 23.39 -3.16 -16.12
N GLU A 232 23.85 -3.71 -17.24
CA GLU A 232 25.17 -3.37 -17.82
C GLU A 232 25.26 -1.91 -18.35
N LEU A 233 24.12 -1.24 -18.50
CA LEU A 233 24.02 0.13 -19.02
C LEU A 233 23.77 1.16 -17.91
N LEU A 234 23.70 0.73 -16.65
CA LEU A 234 23.50 1.64 -15.52
C LEU A 234 24.61 2.70 -15.47
N ASP A 235 24.25 3.96 -15.61
CA ASP A 235 25.18 5.10 -15.58
C ASP A 235 24.77 6.18 -14.55
N VAL A 236 23.74 5.91 -13.74
CA VAL A 236 23.29 6.81 -12.67
C VAL A 236 24.02 6.55 -11.35
N PRO A 237 24.34 7.60 -10.56
CA PRO A 237 24.92 7.42 -9.24
C PRO A 237 23.93 6.78 -8.27
N VAL A 238 24.42 5.84 -7.47
CA VAL A 238 23.65 5.16 -6.42
C VAL A 238 24.32 5.41 -5.08
N ARG A 239 23.60 5.97 -4.13
CA ARG A 239 24.11 6.25 -2.76
C ARG A 239 23.22 5.56 -1.74
N LEU A 240 23.86 4.97 -0.70
CA LEU A 240 23.13 4.33 0.40
C LEU A 240 23.54 4.97 1.73
N ILE A 241 22.54 5.35 2.55
CA ILE A 241 22.74 5.68 3.96
C ILE A 241 22.08 4.59 4.80
N TYR A 242 22.91 3.79 5.47
CA TYR A 242 22.45 2.67 6.27
C TYR A 242 22.51 3.00 7.77
N GLY A 243 21.35 3.15 8.40
CA GLY A 243 21.18 3.46 9.81
C GLY A 243 20.92 2.23 10.68
N ALA A 244 21.55 2.18 11.86
CA ALA A 244 21.29 1.19 12.89
C ALA A 244 21.24 1.83 14.28
N THR A 245 20.71 1.09 15.28
CA THR A 245 20.75 1.56 16.67
C THR A 245 22.11 1.33 17.29
N PHE A 246 22.68 0.14 17.12
CA PHE A 246 23.97 -0.26 17.70
C PHE A 246 24.92 -0.74 16.60
N ASP A 247 26.25 -0.70 16.89
CA ASP A 247 27.28 -1.16 15.96
C ASP A 247 27.07 -2.60 15.48
N HIS A 248 26.63 -3.49 16.37
CA HIS A 248 26.40 -4.89 16.04
C HIS A 248 25.13 -5.14 15.22
N ASP A 249 24.27 -4.13 15.04
CA ASP A 249 23.10 -4.19 14.16
C ASP A 249 23.42 -3.83 12.71
N LEU A 250 24.64 -3.32 12.44
CA LEU A 250 25.14 -3.13 11.09
C LEU A 250 25.58 -4.49 10.52
N VAL A 251 24.73 -5.08 9.69
CA VAL A 251 24.94 -6.40 9.11
C VAL A 251 25.20 -6.32 7.60
N GLU A 252 25.66 -7.42 6.98
CA GLU A 252 25.90 -7.56 5.53
C GLU A 252 26.91 -6.53 4.94
N LEU A 253 27.81 -5.97 5.76
CA LEU A 253 28.77 -4.94 5.30
C LEU A 253 29.72 -5.46 4.23
N GLU A 254 30.19 -6.72 4.32
CA GLU A 254 31.03 -7.33 3.29
C GLU A 254 30.30 -7.44 1.94
N LYS A 255 29.00 -7.74 1.99
CA LYS A 255 28.15 -7.78 0.78
C LYS A 255 27.95 -6.36 0.22
N LEU A 256 27.73 -5.35 1.07
CA LEU A 256 27.67 -3.94 0.65
C LEU A 256 28.97 -3.47 0.01
N ASP A 257 30.13 -3.85 0.57
CA ASP A 257 31.44 -3.53 -0.03
C ASP A 257 31.62 -4.21 -1.41
N SER A 258 31.04 -5.39 -1.62
CA SER A 258 31.10 -6.06 -2.92
C SER A 258 30.37 -5.26 -4.02
N PHE A 259 29.31 -4.52 -3.69
CA PHE A 259 28.60 -3.67 -4.66
C PHE A 259 29.45 -2.50 -5.16
N LYS A 260 30.41 -1.99 -4.37
CA LYS A 260 31.35 -0.95 -4.84
C LYS A 260 32.17 -1.39 -6.05
N THR A 261 32.34 -2.69 -6.26
CA THR A 261 33.05 -3.24 -7.41
C THR A 261 32.14 -3.72 -8.53
N ARG A 262 30.84 -3.94 -8.24
CA ARG A 262 29.85 -4.49 -9.15
C ARG A 262 28.98 -3.40 -9.81
N LEU A 263 28.86 -2.25 -9.15
CA LEU A 263 28.13 -1.09 -9.65
C LEU A 263 29.11 0.03 -10.06
N PRO A 264 28.87 0.73 -11.17
CA PRO A 264 29.82 1.72 -11.71
C PRO A 264 30.06 2.92 -10.78
N ASP A 265 29.01 3.42 -10.13
CA ASP A 265 29.05 4.59 -9.22
C ASP A 265 28.17 4.34 -7.99
N PHE A 266 28.61 3.40 -7.16
CA PHE A 266 27.97 3.09 -5.87
C PHE A 266 28.90 3.40 -4.71
N ASP A 267 28.36 4.10 -3.71
CA ASP A 267 29.00 4.23 -2.40
C ASP A 267 27.95 4.24 -1.29
N TYR A 268 28.37 3.92 -0.07
CA TYR A 268 27.50 3.94 1.09
C TYR A 268 28.21 4.44 2.35
N ILE A 269 27.39 4.97 3.26
CA ILE A 269 27.80 5.32 4.62
C ILE A 269 26.92 4.58 5.64
N THR A 270 27.52 4.30 6.81
CA THR A 270 26.79 3.74 7.95
C THR A 270 26.64 4.79 9.04
N VAL A 271 25.47 4.82 9.69
CA VAL A 271 25.14 5.76 10.76
C VAL A 271 24.59 4.99 11.96
N VAL A 272 25.10 5.25 13.17
CA VAL A 272 24.66 4.58 14.39
C VAL A 272 24.10 5.58 15.38
N SER A 273 22.90 5.33 15.90
CA SER A 273 22.23 6.27 16.80
C SER A 273 22.68 6.17 18.26
N ASP A 274 23.32 5.07 18.68
CA ASP A 274 23.90 4.95 20.01
C ASP A 274 25.05 5.96 20.21
N PRO A 275 24.96 6.85 21.22
CA PRO A 275 26.02 7.80 21.52
C PRO A 275 27.38 7.13 21.87
N GLU A 276 27.34 5.91 22.42
CA GLU A 276 28.55 5.16 22.82
C GLU A 276 29.15 4.34 21.66
N SER A 277 28.55 4.38 20.46
CA SER A 277 29.01 3.69 19.26
C SER A 277 30.47 4.07 18.91
N ASN A 278 31.18 3.12 18.29
CA ASN A 278 32.49 3.36 17.68
C ASN A 278 32.40 3.72 16.18
N ASN A 279 31.17 3.72 15.60
CA ASN A 279 30.98 4.11 14.21
C ASN A 279 31.42 5.57 13.97
N GLU A 280 31.97 5.85 12.79
CA GLU A 280 32.46 7.18 12.44
C GLU A 280 31.35 8.23 12.45
N LEU A 281 30.19 7.87 11.88
CA LEU A 281 29.00 8.73 11.81
C LEU A 281 27.96 8.30 12.84
N LYS A 282 27.57 9.23 13.70
CA LYS A 282 26.61 9.03 14.77
C LYS A 282 25.34 9.83 14.54
N GLY A 283 24.23 9.37 15.15
CA GLY A 283 22.94 10.01 15.08
C GLY A 283 21.98 9.32 14.11
N TYR A 284 21.19 10.09 13.39
CA TYR A 284 20.15 9.60 12.50
C TYR A 284 20.49 9.88 11.04
N VAL A 285 19.95 9.10 10.13
CA VAL A 285 20.20 9.20 8.67
C VAL A 285 19.94 10.61 8.13
N THR A 286 18.91 11.31 8.64
CA THR A 286 18.56 12.68 8.24
C THR A 286 19.65 13.71 8.54
N GLN A 287 20.53 13.44 9.51
CA GLN A 287 21.66 14.33 9.85
C GLN A 287 22.84 14.19 8.87
N HIS A 288 22.83 13.15 8.06
CA HIS A 288 23.88 12.84 7.09
C HIS A 288 23.38 12.87 5.63
N MET A 289 22.09 13.17 5.42
CA MET A 289 21.57 13.52 4.11
C MET A 289 21.97 14.93 3.76
N THR A 290 22.47 15.14 2.54
CA THR A 290 22.91 16.43 2.03
C THR A 290 22.20 16.75 0.71
N GLU A 291 22.26 18.01 0.28
CA GLU A 291 21.75 18.42 -1.05
C GLU A 291 22.41 17.64 -2.20
N GLU A 292 23.69 17.24 -2.02
CA GLU A 292 24.40 16.44 -3.01
C GLU A 292 23.75 15.07 -3.23
N HIS A 293 23.22 14.43 -2.17
CA HIS A 293 22.48 13.17 -2.27
C HIS A 293 21.14 13.32 -3.01
N LEU A 294 20.54 14.50 -2.99
CA LEU A 294 19.25 14.78 -3.61
C LEU A 294 19.35 15.28 -5.05
N HIS A 295 20.56 15.57 -5.53
CA HIS A 295 20.81 16.04 -6.90
C HIS A 295 19.87 17.17 -7.33
N ASP A 296 19.70 18.18 -6.45
CA ASP A 296 18.80 19.32 -6.67
C ASP A 296 17.31 18.91 -6.89
N GLY A 297 16.91 17.82 -6.23
CA GLY A 297 15.56 17.26 -6.33
C GLY A 297 15.36 16.23 -7.45
N ALA A 298 16.41 15.94 -8.22
CA ALA A 298 16.33 14.96 -9.32
C ALA A 298 16.51 13.49 -8.87
N ALA A 299 16.89 13.23 -7.61
CA ALA A 299 17.12 11.88 -7.15
C ALA A 299 15.80 11.13 -6.86
N ASP A 300 15.76 9.85 -7.22
CA ASP A 300 14.75 8.92 -6.76
C ASP A 300 15.14 8.38 -5.37
N VAL A 301 14.29 8.62 -4.37
CA VAL A 301 14.57 8.24 -2.98
C VAL A 301 13.80 6.99 -2.60
N TYR A 302 14.51 5.95 -2.15
CA TYR A 302 13.95 4.70 -1.67
C TYR A 302 14.28 4.51 -0.19
N LEU A 303 13.27 4.37 0.66
CA LEU A 303 13.45 4.23 2.11
C LEU A 303 12.74 3.00 2.64
N CYS A 304 13.47 2.14 3.36
CA CYS A 304 12.87 1.10 4.18
C CYS A 304 13.41 1.12 5.60
N GLY A 305 12.51 1.18 6.59
CA GLY A 305 12.90 1.24 7.98
C GLY A 305 11.73 1.39 8.95
N PRO A 306 12.03 1.61 10.25
CA PRO A 306 11.00 1.77 11.27
C PRO A 306 10.19 3.06 11.07
N PRO A 307 8.90 3.10 11.48
CA PRO A 307 8.02 4.24 11.27
C PRO A 307 8.59 5.60 11.68
N PRO A 308 9.28 5.77 12.84
CA PRO A 308 9.87 7.06 13.20
C PRO A 308 10.94 7.56 12.21
N MET A 309 11.70 6.64 11.60
CA MET A 309 12.69 6.99 10.57
C MET A 309 11.99 7.48 9.30
N VAL A 310 10.92 6.81 8.87
CA VAL A 310 10.15 7.20 7.69
C VAL A 310 9.59 8.61 7.86
N GLU A 311 8.97 8.90 9.01
CA GLU A 311 8.42 10.23 9.28
C GLU A 311 9.51 11.33 9.34
N ALA A 312 10.65 11.04 9.98
CA ALA A 312 11.77 11.98 10.03
C ALA A 312 12.33 12.30 8.64
N VAL A 313 12.49 11.28 7.79
CA VAL A 313 12.97 11.47 6.41
C VAL A 313 11.93 12.23 5.57
N ARG A 314 10.65 11.89 5.67
CA ARG A 314 9.58 12.62 4.97
C ARG A 314 9.59 14.10 5.33
N THR A 315 9.65 14.42 6.63
CA THR A 315 9.73 15.80 7.11
C THR A 315 10.95 16.50 6.54
N PHE A 316 12.14 15.85 6.62
CA PHE A 316 13.38 16.41 6.08
C PHE A 316 13.27 16.70 4.57
N LEU A 317 12.72 15.77 3.78
CA LEU A 317 12.60 15.94 2.32
C LEU A 317 11.63 17.08 1.97
N ASN A 318 10.51 17.21 2.68
CA ASN A 318 9.54 18.28 2.47
C ASN A 318 10.06 19.67 2.82
N GLU A 319 11.07 19.77 3.70
CA GLU A 319 11.70 21.02 4.09
C GLU A 319 12.82 21.45 3.11
N GLN A 320 13.19 20.61 2.13
CA GLN A 320 14.22 20.97 1.16
C GLN A 320 13.72 22.03 0.17
N PRO A 321 14.60 22.93 -0.30
CA PRO A 321 14.25 23.92 -1.32
C PRO A 321 13.72 23.29 -2.62
N ASN A 322 14.30 22.14 -3.01
CA ASN A 322 13.91 21.34 -4.14
C ASN A 322 13.69 19.89 -3.65
N PRO A 323 12.48 19.56 -3.17
CA PRO A 323 12.18 18.20 -2.72
C PRO A 323 12.23 17.22 -3.88
N PRO A 324 12.65 15.95 -3.65
CA PRO A 324 12.68 14.93 -4.69
C PRO A 324 11.27 14.69 -5.24
N GLN A 325 11.15 14.49 -6.54
CA GLN A 325 9.88 14.20 -7.21
C GLN A 325 9.37 12.81 -6.83
N ASN A 326 10.27 11.86 -6.65
CA ASN A 326 9.95 10.47 -6.37
C ASN A 326 10.49 10.07 -4.99
N PHE A 327 9.57 9.70 -4.10
CA PHE A 327 9.90 9.18 -2.76
C PHE A 327 9.08 7.92 -2.49
N TYR A 328 9.76 6.77 -2.52
CA TYR A 328 9.20 5.44 -2.28
C TYR A 328 9.61 4.96 -0.89
N TYR A 329 8.68 4.48 -0.08
CA TYR A 329 9.02 4.00 1.25
C TYR A 329 8.19 2.81 1.71
N GLU A 330 8.77 1.99 2.60
CA GLU A 330 8.11 0.91 3.30
C GLU A 330 8.39 1.01 4.81
N LYS A 331 7.33 0.91 5.64
CA LYS A 331 7.42 0.99 7.11
C LYS A 331 7.49 -0.41 7.70
N PHE A 332 8.56 -0.72 8.42
CA PHE A 332 8.66 -1.95 9.19
C PHE A 332 8.14 -1.73 10.61
N SER A 333 6.88 -2.06 10.87
CA SER A 333 6.31 -2.03 12.22
C SER A 333 6.57 -3.36 12.93
N SER A 334 7.14 -3.32 14.15
CA SER A 334 7.12 -4.46 15.05
C SER A 334 5.70 -4.55 15.64
N ALA A 335 4.96 -5.60 15.33
CA ALA A 335 3.71 -5.90 16.01
C ALA A 335 4.00 -6.15 17.50
N ALA A 336 3.81 -5.12 18.32
CA ALA A 336 3.77 -5.29 19.77
C ALA A 336 2.49 -6.06 20.11
N GLY A 337 2.67 -7.26 20.63
CA GLY A 337 1.74 -8.20 21.19
C GLY A 337 0.24 -7.91 21.20
N THR A 338 -0.50 -8.65 20.37
CA THR A 338 -1.80 -9.20 20.75
C THR A 338 -1.82 -10.67 20.37
N ALA A 339 -1.86 -11.52 21.39
CA ALA A 339 -2.16 -12.93 21.25
C ALA A 339 -3.63 -13.05 20.80
N GLY A 340 -3.86 -13.69 19.67
CA GLY A 340 -5.15 -14.21 19.25
C GLY A 340 -6.02 -13.19 18.53
N ASP A 341 -5.82 -13.05 17.22
CA ASP A 341 -6.94 -13.02 16.29
C ASP A 341 -6.47 -13.42 14.89
N SER A 342 -7.10 -14.51 14.39
CA SER A 342 -6.90 -15.00 13.04
C SER A 342 -7.85 -14.23 12.13
N SER A 343 -7.53 -12.98 11.84
CA SER A 343 -8.15 -12.29 10.73
C SER A 343 -7.05 -11.91 9.74
N VAL A 344 -7.29 -12.22 8.48
CA VAL A 344 -6.59 -11.63 7.36
C VAL A 344 -6.93 -10.13 7.39
N THR A 345 -6.31 -9.41 8.29
CA THR A 345 -6.11 -8.00 8.12
C THR A 345 -4.88 -7.89 7.23
N ALA A 346 -5.09 -7.77 5.92
CA ALA A 346 -4.24 -6.86 5.18
C ALA A 346 -4.12 -5.65 6.10
N ASP A 347 -2.91 -5.33 6.52
CA ASP A 347 -2.67 -4.16 7.33
C ASP A 347 -2.96 -2.95 6.44
N LEU A 348 -4.25 -2.57 6.35
CA LEU A 348 -4.74 -1.38 5.66
C LEU A 348 -4.24 -0.09 6.36
N SER A 349 -3.49 -0.25 7.47
CA SER A 349 -2.83 0.87 8.14
C SER A 349 -1.51 1.28 7.47
N THR A 350 -1.08 0.58 6.41
CA THR A 350 0.12 0.92 5.63
C THR A 350 -0.17 1.22 4.17
N THR A 351 -1.42 1.27 3.76
CA THR A 351 -1.79 2.03 2.59
C THR A 351 -1.93 3.50 3.00
N ASP A 352 -0.84 4.10 3.45
CA ASP A 352 -0.61 5.47 3.09
C ASP A 352 -0.39 5.41 1.57
N SER A 353 -1.50 5.44 0.84
CA SER A 353 -1.58 5.65 -0.61
C SER A 353 -1.17 7.08 -0.99
N SER A 354 -0.34 7.69 -0.18
CA SER A 354 0.44 8.88 -0.50
C SER A 354 1.86 8.52 -0.93
N ALA A 355 2.14 7.28 -1.34
CA ALA A 355 2.99 7.10 -2.50
C ALA A 355 2.15 7.48 -3.73
N SER A 356 1.40 8.56 -3.63
CA SER A 356 0.98 9.30 -4.78
C SER A 356 2.26 9.88 -5.34
N VAL A 357 2.65 9.43 -6.50
CA VAL A 357 3.32 10.27 -7.46
C VAL A 357 2.55 11.58 -7.41
N THR A 358 3.09 12.59 -6.71
CA THR A 358 2.60 13.94 -6.83
C THR A 358 3.18 14.42 -8.15
N ILE A 359 2.51 14.06 -9.25
CA ILE A 359 2.69 14.74 -10.51
C ILE A 359 2.09 16.11 -10.26
N THR A 360 2.94 17.07 -9.91
CA THR A 360 2.60 18.48 -9.98
C THR A 360 2.63 18.87 -11.45
N ALA A 361 1.54 18.62 -12.16
CA ALA A 361 1.30 19.31 -13.41
C ALA A 361 1.21 20.81 -13.11
N PRO A 362 1.97 21.68 -13.80
CA PRO A 362 1.83 23.11 -13.62
C PRO A 362 0.50 23.55 -14.25
N GLY A 363 -0.48 23.86 -13.42
CA GLY A 363 -1.66 24.65 -13.79
C GLY A 363 -2.98 23.91 -13.94
N VAL A 364 -3.48 23.28 -12.88
CA VAL A 364 -4.91 23.19 -12.64
C VAL A 364 -5.15 23.49 -11.16
N GLU A 365 -5.60 24.71 -10.86
CA GLU A 365 -6.26 25.03 -9.61
C GLU A 365 -7.61 24.31 -9.58
N THR A 366 -7.70 23.21 -8.85
CA THR A 366 -8.89 22.74 -8.12
C THR A 366 -8.58 21.48 -7.31
N GLY A 367 -7.57 21.50 -6.46
CA GLY A 367 -7.51 20.58 -5.33
C GLY A 367 -8.16 21.27 -4.15
N GLN A 368 -9.34 20.83 -3.69
CA GLN A 368 -9.78 21.18 -2.35
C GLN A 368 -8.73 20.64 -1.38
N VAL A 369 -7.97 21.52 -0.76
CA VAL A 369 -7.09 21.16 0.35
C VAL A 369 -8.02 20.80 1.50
N HIS A 370 -8.19 19.50 1.78
CA HIS A 370 -8.90 19.05 2.96
C HIS A 370 -8.14 19.56 4.19
N ARG A 371 -8.86 20.21 5.11
CA ARG A 371 -8.32 20.67 6.40
C ARG A 371 -8.48 19.61 7.48
N LEU A 372 -9.28 18.58 7.21
CA LEU A 372 -9.37 17.38 8.01
C LEU A 372 -8.04 16.60 7.87
N ASP A 373 -7.49 16.09 8.98
CA ASP A 373 -6.26 15.31 8.90
C ASP A 373 -6.47 13.99 8.13
N ASP A 374 -5.41 13.50 7.46
CA ASP A 374 -5.47 12.29 6.62
C ASP A 374 -5.92 11.05 7.41
N ALA A 375 -5.62 11.00 8.71
CA ALA A 375 -6.05 9.90 9.58
C ALA A 375 -7.57 9.90 9.80
N ALA A 376 -8.19 11.06 9.91
CA ALA A 376 -9.64 11.18 10.03
C ALA A 376 -10.35 10.84 8.71
N CYS A 377 -9.82 11.27 7.56
CA CYS A 377 -10.32 10.88 6.24
C CYS A 377 -10.27 9.34 6.07
N ALA A 378 -9.13 8.71 6.42
CA ALA A 378 -8.96 7.26 6.34
C ALA A 378 -9.96 6.47 7.22
N ILE A 379 -10.39 7.03 8.35
CA ILE A 379 -11.43 6.42 9.21
C ILE A 379 -12.79 6.39 8.50
N PHE A 380 -13.18 7.46 7.81
CA PHE A 380 -14.41 7.51 7.03
C PHE A 380 -14.37 6.56 5.82
N ASP A 381 -13.24 6.49 5.12
CA ASP A 381 -13.05 5.54 4.02
C ASP A 381 -13.11 4.09 4.48
N ALA A 382 -12.47 3.76 5.61
CA ALA A 382 -12.55 2.43 6.20
C ALA A 382 -13.98 2.08 6.64
N ARG A 383 -14.75 3.04 7.18
CA ARG A 383 -16.18 2.88 7.48
C ARG A 383 -16.94 2.48 6.24
N MET A 384 -16.82 3.26 5.16
CA MET A 384 -17.49 3.00 3.87
C MET A 384 -17.14 1.61 3.32
N ALA A 385 -15.86 1.22 3.36
CA ALA A 385 -15.42 -0.10 2.90
C ALA A 385 -16.06 -1.25 3.70
N LEU A 386 -16.14 -1.12 5.03
CA LEU A 386 -16.81 -2.10 5.89
C LEU A 386 -18.32 -2.15 5.62
N GLU A 387 -18.98 -1.00 5.40
CA GLU A 387 -20.41 -0.91 5.07
C GLU A 387 -20.70 -1.58 3.73
N LEU A 388 -19.89 -1.35 2.71
CA LEU A 388 -20.00 -2.05 1.42
C LEU A 388 -19.85 -3.56 1.58
N GLY A 389 -18.93 -4.00 2.43
CA GLY A 389 -18.70 -5.41 2.74
C GLY A 389 -19.89 -6.05 3.47
N VAL A 390 -20.41 -5.41 4.54
CA VAL A 390 -21.51 -5.97 5.32
C VAL A 390 -22.81 -6.05 4.53
N ILE A 391 -23.09 -5.09 3.64
CA ILE A 391 -24.26 -5.11 2.77
C ILE A 391 -24.31 -6.38 1.93
N THR A 392 -23.18 -6.85 1.41
CA THR A 392 -23.13 -8.10 0.64
C THR A 392 -23.52 -9.34 1.46
N LEU A 393 -23.43 -9.27 2.78
CA LEU A 393 -23.79 -10.36 3.69
C LEU A 393 -25.24 -10.29 4.16
N VAL A 394 -25.82 -9.09 4.21
CA VAL A 394 -27.12 -8.91 4.85
C VAL A 394 -28.26 -8.60 3.88
N ALA A 395 -27.99 -8.16 2.66
CA ALA A 395 -29.01 -7.68 1.73
C ALA A 395 -30.15 -8.69 1.52
N ASP A 396 -29.82 -9.98 1.41
CA ASP A 396 -30.82 -11.06 1.26
C ASP A 396 -31.41 -11.54 2.60
N LEU A 397 -30.96 -11.02 3.73
CA LEU A 397 -31.40 -11.40 5.08
C LEU A 397 -32.38 -10.40 5.70
N LEU A 398 -32.43 -9.17 5.15
CA LEU A 398 -33.29 -8.10 5.66
C LEU A 398 -34.75 -8.35 5.30
N ASP A 399 -35.62 -8.27 6.31
CA ASP A 399 -37.06 -8.34 6.13
C ASP A 399 -37.75 -6.96 6.31
N ALA A 400 -39.07 -6.92 6.19
CA ALA A 400 -39.84 -5.67 6.30
C ALA A 400 -39.72 -5.01 7.70
N GLU A 401 -39.54 -5.79 8.76
CA GLU A 401 -39.33 -5.27 10.13
C GLU A 401 -37.94 -4.67 10.29
N ASP A 402 -36.94 -5.29 9.66
CA ASP A 402 -35.57 -4.77 9.59
C ASP A 402 -35.52 -3.42 8.86
N TYR A 403 -36.16 -3.30 7.70
CA TYR A 403 -36.24 -2.02 6.97
C TYR A 403 -36.99 -0.95 7.74
N ALA A 404 -38.07 -1.29 8.45
CA ALA A 404 -38.78 -0.35 9.31
C ALA A 404 -37.87 0.15 10.43
N THR A 405 -37.14 -0.73 11.11
CA THR A 405 -36.17 -0.38 12.16
C THR A 405 -35.06 0.50 11.62
N PHE A 406 -34.53 0.16 10.45
CA PHE A 406 -33.43 0.93 9.82
C PHE A 406 -33.87 2.36 9.46
N ARG A 407 -35.13 2.53 8.98
CA ARG A 407 -35.72 3.85 8.73
C ARG A 407 -35.90 4.65 10.02
N GLU A 408 -36.38 4.03 11.10
CA GLU A 408 -36.50 4.70 12.40
C GLU A 408 -35.16 5.25 12.91
N LEU A 409 -34.07 4.49 12.71
CA LEU A 409 -32.71 4.93 13.07
C LEU A 409 -32.26 6.11 12.21
N ALA A 410 -32.51 6.06 10.90
CA ALA A 410 -32.20 7.18 9.99
C ALA A 410 -32.99 8.44 10.35
N GLU A 411 -34.30 8.33 10.57
CA GLU A 411 -35.18 9.45 10.98
C GLU A 411 -34.77 10.02 12.32
N LYS A 412 -34.32 9.19 13.26
CA LYS A 412 -33.80 9.65 14.56
C LYS A 412 -32.53 10.46 14.37
N ALA A 413 -31.57 10.02 13.56
CA ALA A 413 -30.36 10.81 13.26
C ALA A 413 -30.73 12.13 12.58
N ASN A 414 -31.62 12.08 11.59
CA ASN A 414 -32.07 13.25 10.85
C ASN A 414 -32.82 14.26 11.72
N SER A 415 -33.48 13.84 12.82
CA SER A 415 -34.19 14.73 13.74
C SER A 415 -33.31 15.76 14.44
N PHE A 416 -31.99 15.54 14.45
CA PHE A 416 -31.01 16.49 14.99
C PHE A 416 -30.48 17.49 13.96
N ILE A 417 -30.90 17.37 12.68
CA ILE A 417 -30.48 18.25 11.58
C ILE A 417 -31.56 19.30 11.31
N ASP A 418 -31.20 20.58 11.32
CA ASP A 418 -32.06 21.70 10.93
C ASP A 418 -31.36 22.51 9.83
N GLY A 419 -31.70 22.22 8.57
CA GLY A 419 -30.99 22.76 7.40
C GLY A 419 -29.52 22.27 7.37
N GLU A 420 -28.59 23.20 7.40
CA GLU A 420 -27.14 22.92 7.41
C GLU A 420 -26.54 22.95 8.83
N LYS A 421 -27.35 22.76 9.88
CA LYS A 421 -26.88 22.84 11.28
C LYS A 421 -27.42 21.68 12.12
N LEU A 422 -26.61 21.28 13.09
CA LEU A 422 -27.02 20.35 14.14
C LEU A 422 -27.63 21.10 15.32
N THR A 423 -28.78 20.60 15.79
CA THR A 423 -29.48 21.11 16.97
C THR A 423 -28.91 20.52 18.27
N ASP A 424 -28.36 19.30 18.21
CA ASP A 424 -27.66 18.58 19.30
C ASP A 424 -26.61 17.66 18.69
N VAL A 425 -25.33 18.05 18.81
CA VAL A 425 -24.20 17.31 18.27
C VAL A 425 -24.04 15.92 18.91
N ALA A 426 -24.14 15.83 20.22
CA ALA A 426 -23.97 14.56 20.94
C ALA A 426 -25.10 13.57 20.60
N GLY A 427 -26.35 14.06 20.56
CA GLY A 427 -27.51 13.27 20.16
C GLY A 427 -27.40 12.78 18.71
N TYR A 428 -26.94 13.64 17.80
CA TYR A 428 -26.69 13.26 16.40
C TYR A 428 -25.64 12.16 16.28
N VAL A 429 -24.46 12.34 16.90
CA VAL A 429 -23.35 11.38 16.83
C VAL A 429 -23.78 10.00 17.36
N GLU A 430 -24.54 9.94 18.45
CA GLU A 430 -25.07 8.68 18.99
C GLU A 430 -26.07 8.03 18.02
N ALA A 431 -27.02 8.80 17.50
CA ALA A 431 -28.06 8.28 16.59
C ALA A 431 -27.46 7.85 15.24
N ASN A 432 -26.55 8.64 14.68
CA ASN A 432 -25.84 8.34 13.45
C ASN A 432 -25.00 7.06 13.58
N ASN A 433 -24.31 6.88 14.71
CA ASN A 433 -23.57 5.65 14.97
C ASN A 433 -24.50 4.43 15.05
N ALA A 434 -25.68 4.57 15.68
CA ALA A 434 -26.65 3.49 15.75
C ALA A 434 -27.19 3.10 14.36
N TYR A 435 -27.40 4.08 13.46
CA TYR A 435 -27.79 3.85 12.07
C TYR A 435 -26.73 3.02 11.33
N HIS A 436 -25.48 3.44 11.33
CA HIS A 436 -24.39 2.75 10.64
C HIS A 436 -24.10 1.37 11.24
N GLU A 437 -24.21 1.20 12.56
CA GLU A 437 -23.98 -0.08 13.24
C GLU A 437 -25.08 -1.12 12.99
N PHE A 438 -26.28 -0.71 12.53
CA PHE A 438 -27.43 -1.58 12.36
C PHE A 438 -27.15 -2.79 11.44
N LEU A 439 -26.59 -2.56 10.27
CA LEU A 439 -26.27 -3.62 9.31
C LEU A 439 -25.22 -4.60 9.84
N PHE A 440 -24.22 -4.11 10.59
CA PHE A 440 -23.21 -4.96 11.22
C PHE A 440 -23.84 -5.87 12.29
N ARG A 441 -24.74 -5.35 13.12
CA ARG A 441 -25.49 -6.15 14.09
C ARG A 441 -26.37 -7.20 13.42
N ARG A 442 -27.04 -6.81 12.34
CA ARG A 442 -27.96 -7.70 11.61
C ARG A 442 -27.24 -8.82 10.88
N SER A 443 -25.99 -8.62 10.50
CA SER A 443 -25.15 -9.65 9.87
C SER A 443 -24.84 -10.85 10.79
N GLY A 444 -24.93 -10.67 12.11
CA GLY A 444 -24.49 -11.66 13.08
C GLY A 444 -22.97 -11.92 13.06
N ASN A 445 -22.20 -11.11 12.31
CA ASN A 445 -20.75 -11.23 12.23
C ASN A 445 -20.08 -10.30 13.26
N ASP A 446 -19.79 -10.86 14.44
CA ASP A 446 -19.19 -10.12 15.56
C ASP A 446 -17.82 -9.51 15.20
N ALA A 447 -17.05 -10.15 14.32
CA ALA A 447 -15.74 -9.64 13.88
C ALA A 447 -15.89 -8.34 13.07
N MET A 448 -16.83 -8.28 12.12
CA MET A 448 -17.11 -7.05 11.37
C MET A 448 -17.69 -5.95 12.27
N LEU A 449 -18.59 -6.30 13.17
CA LEU A 449 -19.13 -5.34 14.16
C LEU A 449 -18.01 -4.75 15.02
N GLN A 450 -17.08 -5.58 15.46
CA GLN A 450 -15.94 -5.12 16.26
C GLN A 450 -14.96 -4.28 15.42
N ALA A 451 -14.71 -4.66 14.16
CA ALA A 451 -13.89 -3.86 13.24
C ALA A 451 -14.49 -2.46 13.04
N TYR A 452 -15.80 -2.36 12.79
CA TYR A 452 -16.50 -1.07 12.69
C TYR A 452 -16.35 -0.23 13.97
N ARG A 453 -16.54 -0.83 15.14
CA ARG A 453 -16.40 -0.14 16.45
C ARG A 453 -14.99 0.36 16.71
N ASN A 454 -13.98 -0.39 16.29
CA ASN A 454 -12.57 -0.04 16.46
C ASN A 454 -12.14 1.16 15.62
N LEU A 455 -12.91 1.54 14.59
CA LEU A 455 -12.69 2.78 13.84
C LEU A 455 -12.96 4.04 14.69
N GLU A 456 -13.71 3.91 15.79
CA GLU A 456 -14.05 5.04 16.67
C GLU A 456 -14.63 6.27 15.92
N VAL A 457 -15.41 6.05 14.84
CA VAL A 457 -15.98 7.12 14.00
C VAL A 457 -16.72 8.17 14.83
N SER A 458 -17.49 7.72 15.84
CA SER A 458 -18.22 8.60 16.77
C SER A 458 -17.30 9.56 17.52
N ARG A 459 -16.06 9.13 17.85
CA ARG A 459 -15.06 9.94 18.52
C ARG A 459 -14.53 11.04 17.60
N VAL A 460 -14.23 10.70 16.34
CA VAL A 460 -13.80 11.67 15.33
C VAL A 460 -14.89 12.69 15.07
N MET A 461 -16.12 12.23 14.81
CA MET A 461 -17.26 13.09 14.58
C MET A 461 -17.55 14.01 15.78
N GLY A 462 -17.56 13.47 17.00
CA GLY A 462 -17.80 14.26 18.22
C GLY A 462 -16.79 15.40 18.37
N ARG A 463 -15.50 15.12 18.19
CA ARG A 463 -14.43 16.11 18.26
C ARG A 463 -14.60 17.22 17.21
N ASP A 464 -14.92 16.83 15.98
CA ASP A 464 -14.86 17.77 14.84
C ASP A 464 -16.15 18.59 14.68
N LEU A 465 -17.31 18.08 15.12
CA LEU A 465 -18.59 18.76 15.08
C LEU A 465 -18.84 19.72 16.27
N GLU A 466 -18.07 19.62 17.37
CA GLU A 466 -18.39 20.19 18.70
C GLU A 466 -18.60 21.71 18.72
N ASP A 467 -17.95 22.48 17.82
CA ASP A 467 -17.95 23.94 17.89
C ASP A 467 -18.76 24.66 16.80
N SER A 468 -18.99 24.08 15.62
CA SER A 468 -19.69 24.75 14.53
C SER A 468 -21.01 24.10 14.15
N GLY A 469 -21.12 22.77 14.33
CA GLY A 469 -22.33 22.01 14.03
C GLY A 469 -22.79 22.10 12.58
N PHE A 470 -21.89 22.42 11.64
CA PHE A 470 -22.22 22.41 10.20
C PHE A 470 -22.50 20.98 9.74
N MET A 471 -23.54 20.83 8.91
CA MET A 471 -23.95 19.58 8.30
C MET A 471 -24.21 19.79 6.80
N HIS A 472 -23.67 18.92 5.95
CA HIS A 472 -23.99 18.95 4.52
C HIS A 472 -25.47 18.65 4.29
N ALA A 473 -26.11 19.43 3.42
CA ALA A 473 -27.57 19.41 3.23
C ALA A 473 -28.12 18.05 2.78
N ASP A 474 -27.32 17.26 2.04
CA ASP A 474 -27.77 16.00 1.45
C ASP A 474 -27.71 14.81 2.43
N ILE A 475 -26.97 14.90 3.54
CA ILE A 475 -26.76 13.76 4.47
C ILE A 475 -28.08 13.17 4.99
N ALA A 476 -29.04 14.01 5.32
CA ALA A 476 -30.34 13.54 5.83
C ALA A 476 -31.12 12.73 4.79
N ASP A 477 -31.10 13.15 3.54
CA ASP A 477 -31.79 12.45 2.46
C ASP A 477 -31.05 11.17 2.05
N GLU A 478 -29.73 11.16 2.11
CA GLU A 478 -28.89 10.02 1.73
C GLU A 478 -29.13 8.80 2.61
N HIS A 479 -29.29 8.97 3.93
CA HIS A 479 -29.62 7.86 4.83
C HIS A 479 -30.87 7.11 4.36
N LEU A 480 -31.92 7.84 3.98
CA LEU A 480 -33.17 7.25 3.51
C LEU A 480 -33.03 6.66 2.10
N GLN A 481 -32.30 7.32 1.20
CA GLN A 481 -32.07 6.82 -0.16
C GLN A 481 -31.25 5.51 -0.17
N ILE A 482 -30.30 5.34 0.75
CA ILE A 482 -29.53 4.09 0.91
C ILE A 482 -30.48 2.96 1.30
N ILE A 483 -31.41 3.19 2.23
CA ILE A 483 -32.40 2.20 2.65
C ILE A 483 -33.35 1.86 1.49
N ASP A 484 -33.84 2.87 0.77
CA ASP A 484 -34.74 2.67 -0.39
C ASP A 484 -34.08 1.84 -1.50
N ALA A 485 -32.80 2.10 -1.77
CA ALA A 485 -32.05 1.34 -2.76
C ALA A 485 -31.78 -0.11 -2.31
N LEU A 486 -31.50 -0.33 -1.00
CA LEU A 486 -31.36 -1.67 -0.43
C LEU A 486 -32.66 -2.47 -0.51
N GLU A 487 -33.80 -1.88 -0.12
CA GLU A 487 -35.13 -2.52 -0.17
C GLU A 487 -35.56 -2.83 -1.61
N ALA A 488 -35.14 -2.01 -2.57
CA ALA A 488 -35.34 -2.24 -4.00
C ALA A 488 -34.41 -3.30 -4.61
N GLY A 489 -33.39 -3.75 -3.88
CA GLY A 489 -32.35 -4.65 -4.40
C GLY A 489 -31.40 -4.01 -5.42
N ASP A 490 -31.35 -2.68 -5.47
CA ASP A 490 -30.49 -1.93 -6.39
C ASP A 490 -29.08 -1.73 -5.76
N HIS A 491 -28.29 -2.79 -5.79
CA HIS A 491 -26.94 -2.82 -5.19
C HIS A 491 -25.97 -1.84 -5.83
N GLU A 492 -26.13 -1.51 -7.11
CA GLU A 492 -25.27 -0.54 -7.80
C GLU A 492 -25.55 0.87 -7.25
N ARG A 493 -26.83 1.22 -7.12
CA ARG A 493 -27.25 2.48 -6.53
C ARG A 493 -26.83 2.60 -5.06
N VAL A 494 -26.91 1.52 -4.27
CA VAL A 494 -26.41 1.49 -2.88
C VAL A 494 -24.94 1.85 -2.81
N ARG A 495 -24.10 1.26 -3.68
CA ARG A 495 -22.66 1.58 -3.73
C ARG A 495 -22.39 3.05 -4.07
N ALA A 496 -23.13 3.58 -5.05
CA ALA A 496 -22.98 4.98 -5.44
C ALA A 496 -23.40 5.93 -4.31
N LEU A 497 -24.52 5.64 -3.63
CA LEU A 497 -25.01 6.43 -2.51
C LEU A 497 -24.07 6.38 -1.28
N LEU A 498 -23.49 5.23 -0.95
CA LEU A 498 -22.53 5.12 0.15
C LEU A 498 -21.26 5.92 -0.12
N ARG A 499 -20.77 5.93 -1.36
CA ARG A 499 -19.63 6.77 -1.73
C ARG A 499 -19.96 8.25 -1.58
N ALA A 500 -21.06 8.71 -2.16
CA ALA A 500 -21.50 10.10 -2.04
C ALA A 500 -21.68 10.51 -0.56
N HIS A 501 -22.30 9.63 0.24
CA HIS A 501 -22.47 9.84 1.68
C HIS A 501 -21.13 9.97 2.43
N ASN A 502 -20.14 9.15 2.06
CA ASN A 502 -18.79 9.24 2.62
C ASN A 502 -18.14 10.58 2.27
N ASP A 503 -18.19 10.99 1.00
CA ASP A 503 -17.61 12.25 0.53
C ASP A 503 -18.27 13.45 1.23
N HIS A 504 -19.59 13.44 1.40
CA HIS A 504 -20.32 14.50 2.11
C HIS A 504 -20.04 14.48 3.62
N ALA A 505 -19.82 13.33 4.22
CA ALA A 505 -19.39 13.22 5.61
C ALA A 505 -17.99 13.82 5.82
N ILE A 506 -17.02 13.50 4.95
CA ILE A 506 -15.68 14.08 4.96
C ILE A 506 -15.77 15.60 4.76
N HIS A 507 -16.55 16.06 3.78
CA HIS A 507 -16.75 17.49 3.54
C HIS A 507 -17.36 18.19 4.77
N THR A 508 -18.34 17.58 5.42
CA THR A 508 -18.93 18.08 6.67
C THR A 508 -17.87 18.28 7.74
N MET A 509 -17.02 17.27 7.97
CA MET A 509 -15.95 17.35 8.97
C MET A 509 -14.91 18.42 8.60
N ASP A 510 -14.54 18.51 7.32
CA ASP A 510 -13.57 19.49 6.81
C ASP A 510 -14.03 20.93 7.05
N GLN A 511 -15.30 21.25 6.78
CA GLN A 511 -15.88 22.57 7.04
C GLN A 511 -15.91 22.92 8.54
N ASN A 512 -16.21 21.94 9.41
CA ASN A 512 -16.20 22.13 10.85
C ASN A 512 -14.78 22.38 11.39
N VAL A 513 -13.77 21.66 10.90
CA VAL A 513 -12.36 21.91 11.24
C VAL A 513 -11.91 23.26 10.73
N ALA A 514 -12.31 23.66 9.52
CA ALA A 514 -12.01 24.96 8.94
C ALA A 514 -12.54 26.12 9.78
N ALA A 515 -13.73 25.98 10.36
CA ALA A 515 -14.34 27.01 11.21
C ALA A 515 -13.59 27.21 12.54
N LYS A 516 -12.78 26.22 12.98
CA LYS A 516 -11.97 26.29 14.21
C LYS A 516 -10.60 26.96 14.03
N ALA A 517 -10.13 27.15 12.78
CA ALA A 517 -8.85 27.77 12.52
C ALA A 517 -8.86 29.26 12.92
N PRO A 518 -7.91 29.77 13.71
CA PRO A 518 -7.82 31.19 14.01
C PRO A 518 -7.59 31.98 12.72
N ALA A 519 -8.33 33.07 12.56
CA ALA A 519 -8.29 33.97 11.41
C ALA A 519 -6.94 34.70 11.25
#